data_108a32ce6a43ad600528e970a47179fe
#
_entry.id   108a32ce6a43ad600528e970a47179fe
#
_cell.length_a   1.000
_cell.length_b   1.000
_cell.length_c   1.000
_cell.angle_alpha   90.00
_cell.angle_beta   90.00
_cell.angle_gamma   90.00
#
_symmetry.space_group_name_H-M   'P 1'
#
loop_
_entity.id
_entity.type
_entity.pdbx_description
1 polymer ?
#
loop_
_entity_poly.entity_id
_entity_poly.type
_entity_poly.pdbx_seq_one_letter_code
_entity_poly.pdbx_strand_id
1 'polypeptide(L)' 'MKANNLDEIDRQIIRTMADCNMRVSAVARRLDFHRNSIVYHIERIKEETGLDPMRFYDLVQLIKEMQEQK' A
#
# COMPACT_ATOMS: atom_id res chain seq x y z
N MET A 1 5.22 -14.33 -6.65
CA MET A 1 4.84 -12.96 -6.48
C MET A 1 5.30 -12.41 -5.12
N LYS A 2 5.46 -11.13 -5.01
CA LYS A 2 6.17 -10.52 -3.88
C LYS A 2 5.27 -10.00 -2.76
N ALA A 3 3.97 -10.07 -2.91
CA ALA A 3 3.07 -9.51 -1.91
C ALA A 3 3.20 -10.19 -0.55
N ASN A 4 3.68 -11.44 -0.53
CA ASN A 4 3.85 -12.14 0.74
C ASN A 4 5.05 -11.63 1.55
N ASN A 5 5.86 -10.74 0.97
CA ASN A 5 6.94 -10.08 1.71
C ASN A 5 6.48 -8.84 2.44
N LEU A 6 5.22 -8.45 2.27
CA LEU A 6 4.68 -7.26 2.89
C LEU A 6 4.23 -7.56 4.31
N ASP A 7 4.49 -6.63 5.23
CA ASP A 7 3.99 -6.80 6.58
C ASP A 7 2.55 -6.28 6.68
N GLU A 8 1.99 -6.39 7.87
CA GLU A 8 0.58 -6.03 8.05
C GLU A 8 0.35 -4.54 7.81
N ILE A 9 1.30 -3.69 8.20
CA ILE A 9 1.16 -2.26 7.99
C ILE A 9 1.16 -1.94 6.49
N ASP A 10 2.04 -2.58 5.74
CA ASP A 10 2.06 -2.40 4.29
C ASP A 10 0.70 -2.75 3.68
N ARG A 11 0.12 -3.87 4.12
CA ARG A 11 -1.17 -4.30 3.61
C ARG A 11 -2.29 -3.33 3.96
N GLN A 12 -2.27 -2.82 5.20
CA GLN A 12 -3.26 -1.81 5.60
C GLN A 12 -3.16 -0.57 4.75
N ILE A 13 -1.93 -0.14 4.47
CA ILE A 13 -1.71 1.05 3.65
C ILE A 13 -2.27 0.83 2.24
N ILE A 14 -2.01 -0.34 1.66
CA ILE A 14 -2.51 -0.62 0.31
C ILE A 14 -4.03 -0.55 0.28
N ARG A 15 -4.70 -1.20 1.22
CA ARG A 15 -6.16 -1.17 1.27
C ARG A 15 -6.69 0.23 1.49
N THR A 16 -6.06 0.96 2.40
CA THR A 16 -6.52 2.31 2.74
C THR A 16 -6.27 3.28 1.60
N MET A 17 -5.20 3.06 0.81
CA MET A 17 -4.97 3.87 -0.38
C MET A 17 -6.17 3.80 -1.32
N ALA A 18 -6.71 2.60 -1.52
CA ALA A 18 -7.89 2.44 -2.36
C ALA A 18 -9.09 3.18 -1.78
N ASP A 19 -9.28 3.09 -0.47
CA ASP A 19 -10.41 3.74 0.19
C ASP A 19 -10.30 5.26 0.19
N CYS A 20 -9.08 5.78 0.15
CA CYS A 20 -8.81 7.21 0.26
C CYS A 20 -8.45 7.84 -1.08
N ASN A 21 -8.80 7.19 -2.17
CA ASN A 21 -8.52 7.70 -3.51
C ASN A 21 -7.03 8.00 -3.72
N MET A 22 -6.19 7.17 -3.13
CA MET A 22 -4.73 7.24 -3.28
C MET A 22 -4.13 8.53 -2.74
N ARG A 23 -4.77 9.12 -1.74
CA ARG A 23 -4.28 10.36 -1.12
C ARG A 23 -3.47 10.02 0.12
N VAL A 24 -2.17 10.30 0.06
CA VAL A 24 -1.25 9.93 1.15
C VAL A 24 -1.66 10.59 2.46
N SER A 25 -2.02 11.87 2.44
CA SER A 25 -2.38 12.55 3.68
C SER A 25 -3.65 11.98 4.30
N ALA A 26 -4.61 11.57 3.47
CA ALA A 26 -5.82 10.94 3.99
C ALA A 26 -5.52 9.57 4.59
N VAL A 27 -4.64 8.81 3.97
CA VAL A 27 -4.23 7.53 4.50
C VAL A 27 -3.54 7.70 5.85
N ALA A 28 -2.62 8.65 5.94
CA ALA A 28 -1.90 8.91 7.18
C ALA A 28 -2.87 9.27 8.31
N ARG A 29 -3.87 10.09 8.00
CA ARG A 29 -4.85 10.49 9.01
C ARG A 29 -5.71 9.31 9.43
N ARG A 30 -6.15 8.51 8.48
CA ARG A 30 -7.01 7.37 8.79
C ARG A 30 -6.31 6.34 9.65
N LEU A 31 -5.03 6.08 9.38
CA LEU A 31 -4.27 5.08 10.10
C LEU A 31 -3.54 5.65 11.31
N ASP A 32 -3.67 6.96 11.53
CA ASP A 32 -3.01 7.65 12.65
C ASP A 32 -1.49 7.53 12.55
N PHE A 33 -0.97 7.71 11.35
CA PHE A 33 0.46 7.71 11.09
C PHE A 33 0.90 9.08 10.63
N HIS A 34 2.17 9.36 10.83
CA HIS A 34 2.77 10.53 10.21
C HIS A 34 2.88 10.31 8.70
N ARG A 35 2.71 11.40 7.93
CA ARG A 35 2.77 11.31 6.49
C ARG A 35 4.07 10.67 6.00
N ASN A 36 5.19 11.02 6.64
CA ASN A 36 6.48 10.46 6.23
C ASN A 36 6.55 8.96 6.43
N SER A 37 5.86 8.43 7.43
CA SER A 37 5.79 6.97 7.62
C SER A 37 5.06 6.31 6.47
N ILE A 38 3.99 6.93 5.99
CA ILE A 38 3.26 6.38 4.86
C ILE A 38 4.15 6.38 3.61
N VAL A 39 4.87 7.47 3.37
CA VAL A 39 5.76 7.55 2.21
C VAL A 39 6.85 6.48 2.30
N TYR A 40 7.41 6.29 3.49
CA TYR A 40 8.42 5.24 3.70
C TYR A 40 7.87 3.87 3.31
N HIS A 41 6.66 3.55 3.77
CA HIS A 41 6.06 2.25 3.46
C HIS A 41 5.73 2.12 1.98
N ILE A 42 5.31 3.20 1.34
CA ILE A 42 5.05 3.17 -0.09
C ILE A 42 6.32 2.82 -0.87
N GLU A 43 7.46 3.45 -0.51
CA GLU A 43 8.71 3.14 -1.17
C GLU A 43 9.14 1.70 -0.91
N ARG A 44 8.92 1.24 0.32
CA ARG A 44 9.24 -0.14 0.66
C ARG A 44 8.40 -1.13 -0.17
N ILE A 45 7.12 -0.84 -0.33
CA ILE A 45 6.23 -1.68 -1.13
C ILE A 45 6.74 -1.74 -2.58
N LYS A 46 7.14 -0.59 -3.13
CA LYS A 46 7.67 -0.55 -4.48
C LYS A 46 8.90 -1.44 -4.62
N GLU A 47 9.79 -1.40 -3.65
CA GLU A 47 11.00 -2.21 -3.69
C GLU A 47 10.69 -3.70 -3.58
N GLU A 48 9.75 -4.05 -2.71
CA GLU A 48 9.46 -5.46 -2.46
C GLU A 48 8.64 -6.09 -3.58
N THR A 49 7.78 -5.33 -4.22
CA THR A 49 6.84 -5.90 -5.19
C THR A 49 7.11 -5.47 -6.63
N GLY A 50 7.83 -4.37 -6.82
CA GLY A 50 7.98 -3.79 -8.14
C GLY A 50 6.76 -3.02 -8.61
N LEU A 51 5.74 -2.88 -7.76
CA LEU A 51 4.51 -2.18 -8.09
C LEU A 51 4.39 -0.93 -7.24
N ASP A 52 3.87 0.13 -7.83
CA ASP A 52 3.78 1.43 -7.19
C ASP A 52 2.36 1.67 -6.68
N PRO A 53 2.15 1.71 -5.34
CA PRO A 53 0.79 1.94 -4.82
C PRO A 53 0.19 3.29 -5.22
N MET A 54 1.02 4.22 -5.70
CA MET A 54 0.53 5.52 -6.16
C MET A 54 0.03 5.48 -7.60
N ARG A 55 0.16 4.36 -8.28
CA ARG A 55 -0.36 4.20 -9.63
C ARG A 55 -1.59 3.32 -9.57
N PHE A 56 -2.66 3.77 -10.21
CA PHE A 56 -3.96 3.11 -10.08
C PHE A 56 -3.89 1.62 -10.45
N TYR A 57 -3.35 1.30 -11.61
CA TYR A 57 -3.33 -0.10 -12.05
C TYR A 57 -2.42 -0.96 -11.18
N ASP A 58 -1.32 -0.39 -10.71
CA ASP A 58 -0.43 -1.12 -9.80
C ASP A 58 -1.12 -1.38 -8.46
N LEU A 59 -1.86 -0.39 -7.97
CA LEU A 59 -2.60 -0.56 -6.72
C LEU A 59 -3.63 -1.67 -6.85
N VAL A 60 -4.35 -1.72 -7.97
CA VAL A 60 -5.33 -2.78 -8.20
C VAL A 60 -4.63 -4.13 -8.20
N GLN A 61 -3.48 -4.21 -8.86
CA GLN A 61 -2.73 -5.47 -8.91
C GLN A 61 -2.28 -5.91 -7.51
N LEU A 62 -1.81 -4.96 -6.72
CA LEU A 62 -1.39 -5.27 -5.34
C LEU A 62 -2.56 -5.82 -4.53
N ILE A 63 -3.73 -5.23 -4.65
CA ILE A 63 -4.90 -5.69 -3.92
C ILE A 63 -5.27 -7.10 -4.36
N LYS A 64 -5.26 -7.36 -5.65
CA LYS A 64 -5.57 -8.70 -6.16
C LYS A 64 -4.61 -9.73 -5.60
N GLU A 65 -3.33 -9.43 -5.59
CA GLU A 65 -2.34 -10.39 -5.14
C GLU A 65 -2.44 -10.66 -3.64
N MET A 66 -2.80 -9.64 -2.86
CA MET A 66 -3.03 -9.86 -1.45
C MET A 66 -4.23 -10.78 -1.21
N GLN A 67 -5.26 -10.64 -2.01
CA GLN A 67 -6.44 -11.50 -1.89
C GLN A 67 -6.14 -12.94 -2.27
N GLU A 68 -5.23 -13.14 -3.19
CA GLU A 68 -4.89 -14.49 -3.65
C GLU A 68 -4.00 -15.24 -2.67
N GLN A 69 -3.54 -14.57 -1.62
CA GLN A 69 -2.63 -15.18 -0.66
C GLN A 69 -3.32 -15.76 0.56
N LYS A 70 -4.60 -15.89 0.52
CA LYS A 70 -5.33 -16.41 1.67
C LYS A 70 -5.12 -17.92 1.90
#